data_236cb82071f42b06af4098d604880c6d
#
_entry.id   236cb82071f42b06af4098d604880c6d
#
_cell.length_a   1.000
_cell.length_b   1.000
_cell.length_c   1.000
_cell.angle_alpha   90.00
_cell.angle_beta   90.00
_cell.angle_gamma   90.00
#
_symmetry.space_group_name_H-M   'P 1'
#
loop_
_entity.id
_entity.type
_entity.pdbx_description
1 polymer ?
#
loop_
_entity_poly.entity_id
_entity_poly.type
_entity_poly.pdbx_seq_one_letter_code
_entity_poly.pdbx_strand_id
1 'polypeptide(L)'
;MADTATQISELLHEAGETHHRVYRIVDGADDDWASWYADWLVRLSELPDLLGTTPVRSELVYMLVRLDKEYGEQKPAASWEDYYARALIEHFTGS
;
A
#
# COMPACT_ATOMS: atom_id res chain seq x y z
N MET A 1 21.27 -5.35 3.19
CA MET A 1 20.08 -4.94 3.91
C MET A 1 19.17 -4.15 2.97
N ALA A 2 17.90 -4.51 2.90
CA ALA A 2 16.97 -3.80 2.03
C ALA A 2 16.68 -2.40 2.60
N ASP A 3 16.52 -1.41 1.72
CA ASP A 3 16.17 -0.07 2.15
C ASP A 3 14.67 -0.01 2.50
N THR A 4 14.23 1.11 3.06
CA THR A 4 12.85 1.28 3.52
C THR A 4 11.86 1.14 2.37
N ALA A 5 12.16 1.70 1.21
CA ALA A 5 11.28 1.60 0.05
C ALA A 5 11.10 0.15 -0.40
N THR A 6 12.18 -0.63 -0.42
CA THR A 6 12.11 -2.04 -0.78
C THR A 6 11.29 -2.83 0.24
N GLN A 7 11.49 -2.55 1.52
CA GLN A 7 10.74 -3.23 2.57
C GLN A 7 9.24 -2.92 2.49
N ILE A 8 8.88 -1.67 2.20
CA ILE A 8 7.47 -1.29 2.03
C ILE A 8 6.89 -1.93 0.77
N SER A 9 7.67 -1.97 -0.31
CA SER A 9 7.27 -2.64 -1.54
C SER A 9 6.93 -4.12 -1.27
N GLU A 10 7.74 -4.80 -0.47
CA GLU A 10 7.49 -6.18 -0.09
C GLU A 10 6.22 -6.34 0.74
N LEU A 11 5.94 -5.39 1.64
CA LEU A 11 4.70 -5.40 2.41
C LEU A 11 3.48 -5.22 1.53
N LEU A 12 3.57 -4.32 0.55
CA LEU A 12 2.47 -4.10 -0.40
C LEU A 12 2.22 -5.35 -1.24
N HIS A 13 3.28 -6.03 -1.65
CA HIS A 13 3.15 -7.28 -2.38
C HIS A 13 2.46 -8.35 -1.52
N GLU A 14 2.86 -8.47 -0.26
CA GLU A 14 2.26 -9.41 0.68
C GLU A 14 0.79 -9.10 0.92
N ALA A 15 0.46 -7.80 1.09
CA ALA A 15 -0.93 -7.37 1.24
C ALA A 15 -1.75 -7.77 0.02
N GLY A 16 -1.19 -7.59 -1.17
CA GLY A 16 -1.86 -7.96 -2.42
C GLY A 16 -2.15 -9.45 -2.51
N GLU A 17 -1.19 -10.28 -2.12
CA GLU A 17 -1.38 -11.73 -2.12
C GLU A 17 -2.44 -12.15 -1.09
N THR A 18 -2.41 -11.56 0.10
CA THR A 18 -3.39 -11.85 1.14
C THR A 18 -4.78 -11.43 0.71
N HIS A 19 -4.89 -10.25 0.14
CA HIS A 19 -6.16 -9.73 -0.37
C HIS A 19 -6.72 -10.65 -1.45
N HIS A 20 -5.88 -11.13 -2.35
CA HIS A 20 -6.29 -12.05 -3.42
C HIS A 20 -6.86 -13.35 -2.84
N ARG A 21 -6.25 -13.87 -1.78
CA ARG A 21 -6.76 -15.09 -1.12
C ARG A 21 -8.13 -14.86 -0.49
N VAL A 22 -8.30 -13.73 0.17
CA VAL A 22 -9.59 -13.37 0.78
C VAL A 22 -10.68 -13.25 -0.29
N TYR A 23 -10.34 -12.65 -1.41
CA TYR A 23 -11.26 -12.55 -2.55
C TYR A 23 -11.74 -13.87 -3.07
N ARG A 24 -10.85 -14.85 -3.15
CA ARG A 24 -11.22 -16.17 -3.63
C ARG A 24 -12.24 -16.84 -2.73
N ILE A 25 -12.23 -16.47 -1.45
CA ILE A 25 -13.20 -17.01 -0.49
C ILE A 25 -14.57 -16.36 -0.66
N VAL A 26 -14.61 -15.06 -0.88
CA VAL A 26 -15.88 -14.31 -0.98
C VAL A 26 -16.40 -14.19 -2.41
N ASP A 27 -15.61 -14.60 -3.39
CA ASP A 27 -15.99 -14.71 -4.80
C ASP A 27 -16.63 -13.42 -5.36
N GLY A 28 -15.92 -12.29 -5.21
CA GLY A 28 -16.44 -11.03 -5.71
C GLY A 28 -15.43 -9.91 -5.77
N ALA A 29 -15.81 -8.84 -6.45
CA ALA A 29 -15.02 -7.64 -6.54
C ALA A 29 -15.19 -6.82 -5.25
N ASP A 30 -14.08 -6.31 -4.74
CA ASP A 30 -14.09 -5.54 -3.51
C ASP A 30 -13.92 -4.05 -3.82
N ASP A 31 -15.03 -3.31 -3.77
CA ASP A 31 -15.00 -1.87 -4.00
C ASP A 31 -14.27 -1.13 -2.87
N ASP A 32 -14.14 -1.77 -1.71
CA ASP A 32 -13.44 -1.21 -0.56
C ASP A 32 -12.01 -1.72 -0.40
N TRP A 33 -11.37 -2.10 -1.49
CA TRP A 33 -10.02 -2.65 -1.46
C TRP A 33 -9.03 -1.75 -0.72
N ALA A 34 -9.14 -0.43 -0.90
CA ALA A 34 -8.20 0.51 -0.28
C ALA A 34 -8.36 0.52 1.25
N SER A 35 -9.60 0.43 1.75
CA SER A 35 -9.85 0.33 3.19
C SER A 35 -9.25 -0.94 3.77
N TRP A 36 -9.40 -2.06 3.06
CA TRP A 36 -8.83 -3.33 3.50
C TRP A 36 -7.30 -3.25 3.57
N TYR A 37 -6.68 -2.72 2.50
CA TYR A 37 -5.22 -2.58 2.45
C TYR A 37 -4.72 -1.67 3.57
N ALA A 38 -5.38 -0.52 3.77
CA ALA A 38 -4.97 0.43 4.79
C ALA A 38 -5.06 -0.18 6.18
N ASP A 39 -6.16 -0.89 6.45
CA ASP A 39 -6.35 -1.55 7.74
C ASP A 39 -5.26 -2.61 7.99
N TRP A 40 -5.00 -3.45 6.98
CA TRP A 40 -3.97 -4.48 7.08
C TRP A 40 -2.59 -3.86 7.31
N LEU A 41 -2.26 -2.82 6.55
CA LEU A 41 -0.94 -2.19 6.63
C LEU A 41 -0.72 -1.50 7.99
N VAL A 42 -1.74 -0.85 8.54
CA VAL A 42 -1.60 -0.14 9.81
C VAL A 42 -1.61 -1.11 11.00
N ARG A 43 -2.46 -2.12 10.96
CA ARG A 43 -2.71 -2.97 12.14
C ARG A 43 -1.94 -4.27 12.14
N LEU A 44 -1.64 -4.83 10.97
CA LEU A 44 -1.07 -6.17 10.87
C LEU A 44 0.31 -6.20 10.23
N SER A 45 0.84 -5.05 9.79
CA SER A 45 2.14 -5.00 9.15
C SER A 45 3.11 -4.10 9.89
N GLU A 46 4.36 -4.11 9.44
CA GLU A 46 5.44 -3.29 9.99
C GLU A 46 5.49 -1.89 9.38
N LEU A 47 4.49 -1.52 8.57
CA LEU A 47 4.51 -0.22 7.88
C LEU A 47 4.72 0.96 8.82
N PRO A 48 4.01 1.06 9.98
CA PRO A 48 4.25 2.17 10.89
C PRO A 48 5.69 2.25 11.38
N ASP A 49 6.30 1.10 11.66
CA ASP A 49 7.70 1.06 12.11
C ASP A 49 8.65 1.50 10.99
N LEU A 50 8.40 1.08 9.77
CA LEU A 50 9.24 1.44 8.63
C LEU A 50 9.13 2.92 8.29
N LEU A 51 7.94 3.51 8.46
CA LEU A 51 7.74 4.95 8.22
C LEU A 51 8.21 5.80 9.40
N GLY A 52 8.33 5.22 10.59
CA GLY A 52 8.65 5.97 11.80
C GLY A 52 7.47 6.75 12.34
N THR A 53 6.29 6.52 11.81
CA THR A 53 5.06 7.16 12.25
C THR A 53 3.87 6.29 11.85
N THR A 54 2.80 6.32 12.64
CA THR A 54 1.60 5.57 12.30
C THR A 54 0.71 6.41 11.38
N PRO A 55 0.49 5.97 10.13
CA PRO A 55 -0.38 6.73 9.22
C PRO A 55 -1.80 6.81 9.76
N VAL A 56 -2.45 7.96 9.56
CA VAL A 56 -3.88 8.05 9.80
C VAL A 56 -4.58 7.19 8.76
N ARG A 57 -5.46 6.30 9.20
CA ARG A 57 -6.09 5.32 8.32
C ARG A 57 -6.77 5.94 7.11
N SER A 58 -7.57 7.00 7.34
CA SER A 58 -8.28 7.67 6.25
C SER A 58 -7.33 8.32 5.24
N GLU A 59 -6.21 8.84 5.72
CA GLU A 59 -5.20 9.44 4.84
C GLU A 59 -4.50 8.36 4.01
N LEU A 60 -4.24 7.21 4.60
CA LEU A 60 -3.65 6.09 3.87
C LEU A 60 -4.62 5.58 2.81
N VAL A 61 -5.91 5.47 3.13
CA VAL A 61 -6.94 5.10 2.14
C VAL A 61 -6.91 6.08 0.97
N TYR A 62 -6.89 7.37 1.26
CA TYR A 62 -6.84 8.41 0.23
C TYR A 62 -5.62 8.23 -0.66
N MET A 63 -4.45 8.01 -0.07
CA MET A 63 -3.22 7.84 -0.83
C MET A 63 -3.26 6.60 -1.72
N LEU A 64 -3.77 5.49 -1.20
CA LEU A 64 -3.85 4.26 -1.99
C LEU A 64 -4.75 4.44 -3.22
N VAL A 65 -5.91 5.07 -3.04
CA VAL A 65 -6.83 5.33 -4.16
C VAL A 65 -6.19 6.28 -5.18
N ARG A 66 -5.57 7.35 -4.69
CA ARG A 66 -4.91 8.33 -5.55
C ARG A 66 -3.77 7.68 -6.36
N LEU A 67 -2.95 6.88 -5.69
CA LEU A 67 -1.81 6.22 -6.33
C LEU A 67 -2.26 5.19 -7.38
N ASP A 68 -3.35 4.48 -7.09
CA ASP A 68 -3.91 3.54 -8.06
C ASP A 68 -4.31 4.26 -9.34
N LYS A 69 -4.99 5.40 -9.20
CA LYS A 69 -5.42 6.19 -10.34
C LYS A 69 -4.22 6.75 -11.10
N GLU A 70 -3.26 7.34 -10.39
CA GLU A 70 -2.07 7.91 -11.03
C GLU A 70 -1.24 6.85 -11.74
N TYR A 71 -1.06 5.70 -11.12
CA TYR A 71 -0.30 4.62 -11.73
C TYR A 71 -0.96 4.14 -13.02
N GLY A 72 -2.28 4.01 -13.01
CA GLY A 72 -3.02 3.60 -14.20
C GLY A 72 -2.92 4.63 -15.34
N GLU A 73 -2.86 5.92 -15.02
CA GLU A 73 -2.75 6.98 -16.02
C GLU A 73 -1.33 7.15 -16.56
N GLN A 74 -0.34 7.10 -15.68
CA GLN A 74 1.06 7.37 -16.04
C GLN A 74 1.79 6.15 -16.57
N LYS A 75 1.37 4.96 -16.18
CA LYS A 75 1.98 3.69 -16.60
C LYS A 75 3.51 3.72 -16.46
N PRO A 76 4.03 4.03 -15.25
CA PRO A 76 5.48 4.13 -15.07
C PRO A 76 6.16 2.78 -15.26
N ALA A 77 7.48 2.81 -15.47
CA ALA A 77 8.27 1.58 -15.65
C ALA A 77 8.39 0.78 -14.35
N ALA A 78 8.31 1.45 -13.20
CA ALA A 78 8.40 0.78 -11.91
C ALA A 78 7.15 -0.06 -11.64
N SER A 79 7.30 -1.12 -10.83
CA SER A 79 6.14 -1.88 -10.38
C SER A 79 5.22 -1.01 -9.53
N TRP A 80 3.94 -1.39 -9.41
CA TRP A 80 3.02 -0.62 -8.57
C TRP A 80 3.49 -0.59 -7.11
N GLU A 81 4.06 -1.69 -6.63
CA GLU A 81 4.55 -1.77 -5.25
C GLU A 81 5.67 -0.76 -5.01
N ASP A 82 6.63 -0.66 -5.92
CA ASP A 82 7.73 0.29 -5.80
C ASP A 82 7.26 1.73 -5.93
N TYR A 83 6.36 1.98 -6.86
CA TYR A 83 5.78 3.31 -7.07
C TYR A 83 5.05 3.78 -5.80
N TYR A 84 4.19 2.92 -5.26
CA TYR A 84 3.43 3.23 -4.05
C TYR A 84 4.35 3.41 -2.85
N ALA A 85 5.36 2.53 -2.70
CA ALA A 85 6.25 2.59 -1.56
C ALA A 85 6.95 3.94 -1.46
N ARG A 86 7.48 4.43 -2.57
CA ARG A 86 8.17 5.73 -2.61
C ARG A 86 7.23 6.87 -2.30
N ALA A 87 6.03 6.84 -2.87
CA ALA A 87 5.05 7.89 -2.64
C ALA A 87 4.58 7.93 -1.18
N LEU A 88 4.41 6.76 -0.56
CA LEU A 88 4.01 6.70 0.84
C LEU A 88 5.11 7.25 1.76
N ILE A 89 6.37 6.92 1.49
CA ILE A 89 7.48 7.45 2.25
C ILE A 89 7.49 8.98 2.15
N GLU A 90 7.41 9.50 0.94
CA GLU A 90 7.43 10.93 0.72
C GLU A 90 6.27 11.63 1.43
N HIS A 91 5.07 11.08 1.32
CA HIS A 91 3.88 11.70 1.89
C HIS A 91 3.89 11.70 3.42
N PHE A 92 4.24 10.56 4.04
CA PHE A 92 4.13 10.41 5.48
C PHE A 92 5.37 10.81 6.25
N THR A 93 6.53 10.88 5.60
CA THR A 93 7.78 11.29 6.26
C THR A 93 8.33 12.62 5.77
N GLY A 94 7.80 13.14 4.68
CA GLY A 94 8.27 14.39 4.10
C GLY A 94 9.60 14.27 3.36
N SER A 95 10.02 13.07 3.04
CA SER A 95 11.35 12.84 2.42
C SER A 95 11.28 12.66 0.92
#